data_2b42b4834c7113d8b55046d0f41a9841
#
_entry.id   2b42b4834c7113d8b55046d0f41a9841
#
_cell.length_a   1.000
_cell.length_b   1.000
_cell.length_c   1.000
_cell.angle_alpha   90.00
_cell.angle_beta   90.00
_cell.angle_gamma   90.00
#
_symmetry.space_group_name_H-M   'P 1'
#
loop_
_entity.id
_entity.type
_entity.pdbx_description
1 polymer ?
#
loop_
_entity_poly.entity_id
_entity_poly.type
_entity_poly.pdbx_seq_one_letter_code
_entity_poly.pdbx_strand_id
1 'polypeptide(L)'
;PRDERRFAMAGVNVKSEIKPLKKVLLHRPGKELLNLTPNTLEELLFDDIPFLKVAQEEHDGFAQALRDNGVEVVYLEDLTAEVLAADPELREKFLLQWIDEAGIKTERYRKIIFDYMQENYPDAKDFVLKTMEGINLTELHTDKSNSLVDLVSEASKMVVAPMPNLYFTRDPFAMIGNGVSINRMYSVTRNRETIYGEYIFNYHPDFQGTPQYYSRYNTFHIEGGDILNINEHVLAIGISQRTEPDAIDGIAHNIFNDPTSPVDTILAFNIPNNRAMMHLDTVFTQIDVDKFTIHPGIMGPLSVFEITPEGDGIKVHEINAPLEQILEKYIGMPVTLIPCGGGDRIAAEREQWNDGSNTLCIAPGRVVVYERNDVTNAVLRKNNIDVIEIPSAELSRGRGGPRCMSMPVVRED
;
A
#
# COMPACT_ATOMS: atom_id res chain seq x y z
N PRO A 1 -24.69 -16.96 13.94
CA PRO A 1 -24.29 -15.56 14.15
C PRO A 1 -22.87 -15.22 13.64
N ARG A 2 -21.95 -16.21 13.60
CA ARG A 2 -20.59 -16.01 13.01
C ARG A 2 -20.61 -16.02 11.48
N ASP A 3 -21.43 -16.86 10.88
CA ASP A 3 -21.54 -16.95 9.42
C ASP A 3 -22.22 -15.73 8.81
N GLU A 4 -23.31 -15.23 9.41
CA GLU A 4 -24.01 -14.07 8.88
C GLU A 4 -23.16 -12.78 8.94
N ARG A 5 -22.32 -12.63 9.99
CA ARG A 5 -21.37 -11.51 10.07
C ARG A 5 -20.22 -11.63 9.05
N ARG A 6 -19.78 -12.83 8.74
CA ARG A 6 -18.77 -13.09 7.72
C ARG A 6 -19.31 -12.72 6.32
N PHE A 7 -20.54 -13.08 6.00
CA PHE A 7 -21.19 -12.70 4.74
C PHE A 7 -21.42 -11.19 4.61
N ALA A 8 -21.77 -10.49 5.71
CA ALA A 8 -21.98 -9.05 5.72
C ALA A 8 -20.69 -8.22 5.54
N MET A 9 -19.52 -8.83 5.72
CA MET A 9 -18.19 -8.20 5.57
C MET A 9 -17.35 -8.82 4.46
N ALA A 10 -17.95 -9.63 3.60
CA ALA A 10 -17.31 -10.13 2.40
C ALA A 10 -17.24 -9.04 1.32
N GLY A 11 -16.18 -9.06 0.51
CA GLY A 11 -15.97 -8.11 -0.56
C GLY A 11 -15.32 -6.79 -0.12
N VAL A 12 -15.40 -5.81 -1.00
CA VAL A 12 -14.76 -4.50 -0.87
C VAL A 12 -15.81 -3.40 -0.81
N ASN A 13 -15.70 -2.49 0.15
CA ASN A 13 -16.50 -1.27 0.24
C ASN A 13 -15.69 -0.13 0.85
N VAL A 14 -15.05 0.67 0.03
CA VAL A 14 -14.25 1.83 0.45
C VAL A 14 -14.62 3.04 -0.40
N LYS A 15 -15.55 3.85 0.12
CA LYS A 15 -16.08 5.05 -0.57
C LYS A 15 -15.60 6.36 0.08
N SER A 16 -14.68 6.28 1.04
CA SER A 16 -14.23 7.42 1.82
C SER A 16 -12.90 7.12 2.49
N GLU A 17 -12.14 8.16 2.81
CA GLU A 17 -10.93 8.07 3.64
C GLU A 17 -11.24 8.11 5.14
N ILE A 18 -12.44 8.53 5.55
CA ILE A 18 -12.74 8.88 6.95
C ILE A 18 -13.92 8.13 7.57
N LYS A 19 -14.81 7.54 6.79
CA LYS A 19 -15.93 6.77 7.36
C LYS A 19 -15.43 5.60 8.20
N PRO A 20 -16.22 5.15 9.20
CA PRO A 20 -15.77 4.13 10.14
C PRO A 20 -15.18 2.90 9.45
N LEU A 21 -13.93 2.60 9.79
CA LEU A 21 -13.20 1.46 9.26
C LEU A 21 -13.69 0.18 9.93
N LYS A 22 -14.07 -0.82 9.14
CA LYS A 22 -14.57 -2.11 9.63
C LYS A 22 -13.64 -3.27 9.37
N LYS A 23 -12.91 -3.22 8.25
CA LYS A 23 -11.96 -4.28 7.87
C LYS A 23 -10.76 -3.68 7.18
N VAL A 24 -9.57 -4.13 7.57
CA VAL A 24 -8.30 -3.64 7.04
C VAL A 24 -7.35 -4.79 6.75
N LEU A 25 -6.61 -4.66 5.65
CA LEU A 25 -5.57 -5.60 5.25
C LEU A 25 -4.20 -5.06 5.67
N LEU A 26 -3.46 -5.87 6.42
CA LEU A 26 -2.10 -5.62 6.87
C LEU A 26 -1.16 -6.73 6.38
N HIS A 27 0.14 -6.49 6.47
CA HIS A 27 1.18 -7.52 6.46
C HIS A 27 2.10 -7.30 7.64
N ARG A 28 2.25 -8.31 8.50
CA ARG A 28 3.17 -8.26 9.62
C ARG A 28 4.60 -8.36 9.12
N PRO A 29 5.49 -7.41 9.44
CA PRO A 29 6.90 -7.50 9.02
C PRO A 29 7.50 -8.85 9.40
N GLY A 30 8.14 -9.50 8.45
CA GLY A 30 8.71 -10.83 8.62
C GLY A 30 10.20 -10.89 8.30
N LYS A 31 10.68 -12.09 8.05
CA LYS A 31 12.11 -12.36 7.80
C LYS A 31 12.67 -11.68 6.54
N GLU A 32 11.81 -11.12 5.68
CA GLU A 32 12.23 -10.25 4.58
C GLU A 32 13.09 -9.08 5.06
N LEU A 33 12.84 -8.56 6.27
CA LEU A 33 13.66 -7.51 6.86
C LEU A 33 15.04 -7.98 7.30
N LEU A 34 15.23 -9.28 7.58
CA LEU A 34 16.54 -9.84 7.94
C LEU A 34 17.51 -9.91 6.74
N ASN A 35 16.98 -9.79 5.53
CA ASN A 35 17.77 -9.82 4.29
C ASN A 35 18.12 -8.43 3.76
N LEU A 36 17.79 -7.37 4.52
CA LEU A 36 18.30 -6.01 4.29
C LEU A 36 19.74 -5.91 4.79
N THR A 37 20.61 -5.43 3.91
CA THR A 37 22.02 -5.12 4.24
C THR A 37 22.35 -3.70 3.78
N PRO A 38 23.38 -3.04 4.33
CA PRO A 38 23.75 -1.70 3.88
C PRO A 38 23.95 -1.57 2.36
N ASN A 39 24.43 -2.65 1.72
CA ASN A 39 24.70 -2.66 0.28
C ASN A 39 23.44 -2.82 -0.57
N THR A 40 22.33 -3.24 0.01
CA THR A 40 21.08 -3.50 -0.72
C THR A 40 19.96 -2.48 -0.41
N LEU A 41 20.19 -1.53 0.50
CA LEU A 41 19.19 -0.56 0.92
C LEU A 41 18.61 0.24 -0.25
N GLU A 42 19.47 0.79 -1.11
CA GLU A 42 19.04 1.59 -2.25
C GLU A 42 18.22 0.77 -3.26
N GLU A 43 18.70 -0.43 -3.60
CA GLU A 43 17.99 -1.34 -4.51
C GLU A 43 16.63 -1.77 -3.97
N LEU A 44 16.55 -2.02 -2.67
CA LEU A 44 15.34 -2.46 -1.98
C LEU A 44 14.47 -1.30 -1.47
N LEU A 45 14.82 -0.06 -1.79
CA LEU A 45 14.06 1.15 -1.45
C LEU A 45 13.86 1.36 0.06
N PHE A 46 14.88 1.02 0.85
CA PHE A 46 14.96 1.28 2.28
C PHE A 46 16.03 2.31 2.60
N ASP A 47 15.79 3.16 3.59
CA ASP A 47 16.75 4.17 4.05
C ASP A 47 17.55 3.72 5.29
N ASP A 48 17.08 2.68 5.99
CA ASP A 48 17.71 2.14 7.19
C ASP A 48 17.31 0.67 7.41
N ILE A 49 17.94 0.00 8.36
CA ILE A 49 17.69 -1.41 8.68
C ILE A 49 16.90 -1.50 9.99
N PRO A 50 15.60 -1.85 9.93
CA PRO A 50 14.80 -2.04 11.16
C PRO A 50 15.25 -3.28 11.96
N PHE A 51 15.15 -3.19 13.27
CA PHE A 51 15.29 -4.35 14.14
C PHE A 51 13.99 -5.16 14.14
N LEU A 52 14.00 -6.30 13.46
CA LEU A 52 12.79 -7.09 13.18
C LEU A 52 11.94 -7.38 14.41
N LYS A 53 12.55 -7.81 15.52
CA LYS A 53 11.79 -8.14 16.75
C LYS A 53 10.95 -6.95 17.22
N VAL A 54 11.54 -5.78 17.31
CA VAL A 54 10.85 -4.55 17.75
C VAL A 54 9.85 -4.09 16.71
N ALA A 55 10.19 -4.17 15.41
CA ALA A 55 9.26 -3.85 14.34
C ALA A 55 7.99 -4.73 14.38
N GLN A 56 8.13 -6.00 14.71
CA GLN A 56 7.00 -6.92 14.89
C GLN A 56 6.15 -6.56 16.13
N GLU A 57 6.79 -6.25 17.25
CA GLU A 57 6.10 -5.81 18.47
C GLU A 57 5.31 -4.51 18.23
N GLU A 58 5.90 -3.56 17.54
CA GLU A 58 5.24 -2.30 17.15
C GLU A 58 4.08 -2.52 16.18
N HIS A 59 4.26 -3.40 15.20
CA HIS A 59 3.21 -3.72 14.24
C HIS A 59 2.05 -4.50 14.90
N ASP A 60 2.36 -5.40 15.81
CA ASP A 60 1.34 -6.08 16.63
C ASP A 60 0.55 -5.07 17.47
N GLY A 61 1.22 -4.05 18.01
CA GLY A 61 0.58 -2.92 18.70
C GLY A 61 -0.34 -2.12 17.79
N PHE A 62 0.07 -1.88 16.54
CA PHE A 62 -0.78 -1.25 15.52
C PHE A 62 -2.04 -2.09 15.23
N ALA A 63 -1.87 -3.37 14.96
CA ALA A 63 -3.00 -4.27 14.73
C ALA A 63 -3.94 -4.34 15.94
N GLN A 64 -3.41 -4.35 17.15
CA GLN A 64 -4.21 -4.38 18.39
C GLN A 64 -5.00 -3.08 18.58
N ALA A 65 -4.38 -1.92 18.33
CA ALA A 65 -5.08 -0.62 18.38
C ALA A 65 -6.27 -0.57 17.40
N LEU A 66 -6.14 -1.16 16.23
CA LEU A 66 -7.23 -1.29 15.27
C LEU A 66 -8.34 -2.21 15.78
N ARG A 67 -8.00 -3.38 16.33
CA ARG A 67 -8.95 -4.33 16.92
C ARG A 67 -9.70 -3.73 18.10
N ASP A 68 -9.02 -3.02 18.98
CA ASP A 68 -9.60 -2.34 20.15
C ASP A 68 -10.63 -1.27 19.73
N ASN A 69 -10.53 -0.77 18.50
CA ASN A 69 -11.47 0.17 17.91
C ASN A 69 -12.50 -0.50 16.96
N GLY A 70 -12.68 -1.82 17.09
CA GLY A 70 -13.71 -2.56 16.37
C GLY A 70 -13.39 -2.88 14.91
N VAL A 71 -12.14 -2.76 14.50
CA VAL A 71 -11.68 -3.08 13.13
C VAL A 71 -11.28 -4.54 13.04
N GLU A 72 -11.82 -5.26 12.07
CA GLU A 72 -11.32 -6.60 11.71
C GLU A 72 -9.99 -6.46 10.97
N VAL A 73 -8.96 -7.08 11.48
CA VAL A 73 -7.64 -7.13 10.84
C VAL A 73 -7.47 -8.46 10.11
N VAL A 74 -7.19 -8.40 8.82
CA VAL A 74 -6.80 -9.56 8.00
C VAL A 74 -5.39 -9.35 7.48
N TYR A 75 -4.66 -10.45 7.29
CA TYR A 75 -3.27 -10.39 6.85
C TYR A 75 -3.11 -10.92 5.42
N LEU A 76 -2.29 -10.22 4.65
CA LEU A 76 -1.94 -10.57 3.27
C LEU A 76 -1.44 -12.00 3.16
N GLU A 77 -0.54 -12.40 4.05
CA GLU A 77 0.03 -13.74 4.13
C GLU A 77 -1.02 -14.81 4.42
N ASP A 78 -1.99 -14.53 5.27
CA ASP A 78 -3.05 -15.47 5.60
C ASP A 78 -4.02 -15.65 4.45
N LEU A 79 -4.49 -14.57 3.84
CA LEU A 79 -5.39 -14.64 2.68
C LEU A 79 -4.74 -15.35 1.48
N THR A 80 -3.47 -15.08 1.23
CA THR A 80 -2.73 -15.78 0.16
C THR A 80 -2.58 -17.27 0.49
N ALA A 81 -2.23 -17.59 1.74
CA ALA A 81 -2.10 -18.98 2.18
C ALA A 81 -3.43 -19.74 2.06
N GLU A 82 -4.55 -19.12 2.39
CA GLU A 82 -5.89 -19.70 2.23
C GLU A 82 -6.18 -20.08 0.76
N VAL A 83 -5.82 -19.18 -0.18
CA VAL A 83 -5.96 -19.46 -1.62
C VAL A 83 -5.11 -20.66 -2.05
N LEU A 84 -3.84 -20.68 -1.66
CA LEU A 84 -2.89 -21.72 -2.10
C LEU A 84 -3.11 -23.06 -1.40
N ALA A 85 -3.63 -23.07 -0.17
CA ALA A 85 -3.98 -24.31 0.54
C ALA A 85 -5.22 -24.99 -0.05
N ALA A 86 -6.13 -24.21 -0.63
CA ALA A 86 -7.38 -24.75 -1.19
C ALA A 86 -7.19 -25.47 -2.52
N ASP A 87 -6.11 -25.16 -3.27
CA ASP A 87 -5.89 -25.69 -4.62
C ASP A 87 -4.40 -25.90 -4.89
N PRO A 88 -3.93 -27.17 -4.93
CA PRO A 88 -2.53 -27.49 -5.24
C PRO A 88 -2.07 -27.03 -6.63
N GLU A 89 -2.94 -26.97 -7.62
CA GLU A 89 -2.60 -26.47 -8.96
C GLU A 89 -2.34 -24.98 -8.94
N LEU A 90 -3.13 -24.22 -8.17
CA LEU A 90 -2.88 -22.78 -7.96
C LEU A 90 -1.57 -22.53 -7.22
N ARG A 91 -1.23 -23.37 -6.25
CA ARG A 91 0.04 -23.28 -5.54
C ARG A 91 1.23 -23.46 -6.48
N GLU A 92 1.17 -24.46 -7.35
CA GLU A 92 2.22 -24.68 -8.36
C GLU A 92 2.30 -23.53 -9.36
N LYS A 93 1.15 -23.08 -9.86
CA LYS A 93 1.05 -21.91 -10.76
C LYS A 93 1.68 -20.66 -10.12
N PHE A 94 1.34 -20.41 -8.85
CA PHE A 94 1.92 -19.29 -8.09
C PHE A 94 3.45 -19.40 -7.99
N LEU A 95 3.95 -20.59 -7.65
CA LEU A 95 5.39 -20.82 -7.50
C LEU A 95 6.14 -20.58 -8.82
N LEU A 96 5.64 -21.07 -9.92
CA LEU A 96 6.23 -20.87 -11.25
C LEU A 96 6.23 -19.39 -11.64
N GLN A 97 5.12 -18.68 -11.41
CA GLN A 97 5.01 -17.26 -11.66
C GLN A 97 5.95 -16.45 -10.76
N TRP A 98 6.05 -16.79 -9.49
CA TRP A 98 6.96 -16.14 -8.55
C TRP A 98 8.44 -16.31 -8.96
N ILE A 99 8.82 -17.51 -9.44
CA ILE A 99 10.16 -17.79 -9.98
C ILE A 99 10.43 -16.94 -11.23
N ASP A 100 9.46 -16.83 -12.14
CA ASP A 100 9.56 -15.99 -13.34
C ASP A 100 9.78 -14.52 -12.97
N GLU A 101 8.96 -14.01 -12.06
CA GLU A 101 9.00 -12.60 -11.64
C GLU A 101 10.23 -12.28 -10.78
N ALA A 102 10.85 -13.27 -10.16
CA ALA A 102 12.14 -13.14 -9.49
C ALA A 102 13.32 -12.98 -10.48
N GLY A 103 13.07 -13.11 -11.78
CA GLY A 103 14.10 -12.98 -12.82
C GLY A 103 15.00 -14.18 -12.98
N ILE A 104 14.61 -15.34 -12.47
CA ILE A 104 15.36 -16.59 -12.59
C ILE A 104 15.18 -17.16 -14.00
N LYS A 105 16.20 -17.08 -14.83
CA LYS A 105 16.11 -17.40 -16.26
C LYS A 105 16.68 -18.78 -16.63
N THR A 106 17.61 -19.31 -15.84
CA THR A 106 18.25 -20.59 -16.16
C THR A 106 17.39 -21.75 -15.64
N GLU A 107 17.14 -22.75 -16.48
CA GLU A 107 16.35 -23.93 -16.12
C GLU A 107 16.90 -24.65 -14.90
N ARG A 108 18.22 -24.70 -14.75
CA ARG A 108 18.88 -25.31 -13.60
C ARG A 108 18.43 -24.67 -12.28
N TYR A 109 18.52 -23.33 -12.16
CA TYR A 109 18.10 -22.62 -10.95
C TYR A 109 16.59 -22.63 -10.74
N ARG A 110 15.82 -22.53 -11.81
CA ARG A 110 14.36 -22.66 -11.75
C ARG A 110 13.96 -23.96 -11.09
N LYS A 111 14.56 -25.08 -11.54
CA LYS A 111 14.31 -26.40 -10.96
C LYS A 111 14.76 -26.50 -9.51
N ILE A 112 15.96 -26.04 -9.19
CA ILE A 112 16.50 -26.08 -7.82
C ILE A 112 15.59 -25.31 -6.86
N ILE A 113 15.15 -24.11 -7.24
CA ILE A 113 14.26 -23.28 -6.42
C ILE A 113 12.88 -23.91 -6.28
N PHE A 114 12.34 -24.45 -7.36
CA PHE A 114 11.05 -25.14 -7.34
C PHE A 114 11.07 -26.34 -6.38
N ASP A 115 12.06 -27.23 -6.51
CA ASP A 115 12.23 -28.39 -5.64
C ASP A 115 12.43 -27.97 -4.19
N TYR A 116 13.31 -26.97 -3.94
CA TYR A 116 13.58 -26.42 -2.60
C TYR A 116 12.30 -25.93 -1.92
N MET A 117 11.48 -25.16 -2.62
CA MET A 117 10.23 -24.63 -2.07
C MET A 117 9.20 -25.75 -1.78
N GLN A 118 9.07 -26.71 -2.66
CA GLN A 118 8.15 -27.83 -2.48
C GLN A 118 8.53 -28.76 -1.34
N GLU A 119 9.82 -29.05 -1.21
CA GLU A 119 10.33 -29.98 -0.20
C GLU A 119 10.39 -29.40 1.22
N ASN A 120 10.75 -28.11 1.35
CA ASN A 120 10.99 -27.50 2.64
C ASN A 120 9.80 -26.72 3.21
N TYR A 121 8.82 -26.35 2.39
CA TYR A 121 7.68 -25.53 2.80
C TYR A 121 6.34 -26.19 2.44
N PRO A 122 5.98 -27.32 3.08
CA PRO A 122 4.70 -27.99 2.81
C PRO A 122 3.51 -27.20 3.34
N ASP A 123 3.67 -26.46 4.45
CA ASP A 123 2.61 -25.59 4.98
C ASP A 123 2.44 -24.36 4.08
N ALA A 124 1.17 -24.02 3.79
CA ALA A 124 0.87 -22.95 2.86
C ALA A 124 1.29 -21.57 3.39
N LYS A 125 1.15 -21.32 4.68
CA LYS A 125 1.55 -20.03 5.28
C LYS A 125 3.08 -19.89 5.31
N ASP A 126 3.78 -20.93 5.73
CA ASP A 126 5.26 -20.93 5.73
C ASP A 126 5.80 -20.77 4.31
N PHE A 127 5.14 -21.39 3.33
CA PHE A 127 5.46 -21.23 1.91
C PHE A 127 5.30 -19.77 1.46
N VAL A 128 4.16 -19.14 1.76
CA VAL A 128 3.91 -17.74 1.40
C VAL A 128 4.93 -16.82 2.06
N LEU A 129 5.18 -16.98 3.35
CA LEU A 129 6.17 -16.18 4.09
C LEU A 129 7.57 -16.34 3.48
N LYS A 130 7.93 -17.55 3.03
CA LYS A 130 9.22 -17.78 2.35
C LYS A 130 9.32 -17.05 1.03
N THR A 131 8.25 -16.94 0.26
CA THR A 131 8.24 -16.15 -0.98
C THR A 131 8.50 -14.66 -0.74
N MET A 132 8.11 -14.15 0.42
CA MET A 132 8.35 -12.76 0.85
C MET A 132 9.78 -12.55 1.37
N GLU A 133 10.30 -13.52 2.11
CA GLU A 133 11.64 -13.52 2.70
C GLU A 133 12.75 -13.49 1.64
N GLY A 134 12.52 -14.17 0.51
CA GLY A 134 13.55 -14.42 -0.48
C GLY A 134 14.41 -15.64 -0.18
N ILE A 135 15.38 -15.93 -1.04
CA ILE A 135 16.25 -17.10 -0.93
C ILE A 135 17.70 -16.69 -1.10
N ASN A 136 18.53 -17.03 -0.11
CA ASN A 136 19.98 -16.88 -0.19
C ASN A 136 20.60 -18.09 -0.90
N LEU A 137 21.68 -17.88 -1.64
CA LEU A 137 22.37 -18.93 -2.37
C LEU A 137 22.79 -20.12 -1.46
N THR A 138 23.18 -19.84 -0.22
CA THR A 138 23.61 -20.87 0.73
C THR A 138 22.50 -21.82 1.16
N GLU A 139 21.24 -21.41 1.06
CA GLU A 139 20.08 -22.24 1.40
C GLU A 139 19.85 -23.35 0.37
N LEU A 140 20.28 -23.16 -0.87
CA LEU A 140 20.03 -24.09 -1.98
C LEU A 140 21.01 -25.29 -2.02
N HIS A 141 22.07 -25.26 -1.23
CA HIS A 141 23.07 -26.34 -1.13
C HIS A 141 23.56 -26.86 -2.50
N THR A 142 23.81 -25.95 -3.45
CA THR A 142 24.26 -26.30 -4.80
C THR A 142 25.68 -26.83 -4.79
N ASP A 143 25.95 -27.81 -5.67
CA ASP A 143 27.33 -28.25 -5.94
C ASP A 143 28.06 -27.17 -6.75
N LYS A 144 28.91 -26.42 -6.06
CA LYS A 144 29.66 -25.29 -6.64
C LYS A 144 30.65 -25.70 -7.76
N SER A 145 31.00 -26.98 -7.86
CA SER A 145 31.95 -27.45 -8.88
C SER A 145 31.38 -27.46 -10.30
N ASN A 146 30.06 -27.36 -10.45
CA ASN A 146 29.35 -27.57 -11.72
C ASN A 146 28.90 -26.29 -12.42
N SER A 147 29.16 -25.09 -11.85
CA SER A 147 28.74 -23.83 -12.45
C SER A 147 29.70 -22.69 -12.15
N LEU A 148 30.08 -21.96 -13.20
CA LEU A 148 30.88 -20.75 -13.05
C LEU A 148 30.16 -19.71 -12.16
N VAL A 149 28.85 -19.61 -12.27
CA VAL A 149 28.02 -18.70 -11.44
C VAL A 149 28.18 -19.04 -9.97
N ASP A 150 28.14 -20.33 -9.61
CA ASP A 150 28.25 -20.77 -8.22
C ASP A 150 29.68 -20.55 -7.67
N LEU A 151 30.67 -20.66 -8.53
CA LEU A 151 32.09 -20.46 -8.17
C LEU A 151 32.43 -18.97 -7.93
N VAL A 152 31.84 -18.06 -8.71
CA VAL A 152 32.16 -16.63 -8.63
C VAL A 152 31.17 -15.84 -7.77
N SER A 153 30.03 -16.43 -7.38
CA SER A 153 29.05 -15.77 -6.56
C SER A 153 29.47 -15.72 -5.10
N GLU A 154 29.22 -14.59 -4.46
CA GLU A 154 29.40 -14.44 -3.02
C GLU A 154 28.40 -15.30 -2.24
N ALA A 155 28.82 -15.84 -1.10
CA ALA A 155 27.98 -16.69 -0.26
C ALA A 155 26.73 -15.96 0.28
N SER A 156 26.83 -14.63 0.42
CA SER A 156 25.72 -13.77 0.88
C SER A 156 24.75 -13.35 -0.23
N LYS A 157 24.96 -13.82 -1.47
CA LYS A 157 24.12 -13.44 -2.60
C LYS A 157 22.69 -13.94 -2.40
N MET A 158 21.74 -13.02 -2.52
CA MET A 158 20.32 -13.36 -2.66
C MET A 158 20.05 -13.84 -4.09
N VAL A 159 19.61 -15.09 -4.21
CA VAL A 159 19.19 -15.66 -5.51
C VAL A 159 17.81 -15.14 -5.86
N VAL A 160 16.94 -15.06 -4.87
CA VAL A 160 15.62 -14.38 -4.97
C VAL A 160 15.62 -13.25 -3.96
N ALA A 161 15.41 -12.04 -4.42
CA ALA A 161 15.39 -10.86 -3.57
C ALA A 161 14.24 -10.91 -2.56
N PRO A 162 14.43 -10.38 -1.34
CA PRO A 162 13.34 -10.21 -0.37
C PRO A 162 12.37 -9.10 -0.78
N MET A 163 11.23 -9.03 -0.13
CA MET A 163 10.22 -7.98 -0.32
C MET A 163 10.03 -7.16 0.98
N PRO A 164 11.02 -6.35 1.40
CA PRO A 164 10.97 -5.68 2.70
C PRO A 164 9.91 -4.59 2.81
N ASN A 165 9.48 -4.00 1.68
CA ASN A 165 8.43 -2.97 1.65
C ASN A 165 7.01 -3.53 1.76
N LEU A 166 6.83 -4.84 1.87
CA LEU A 166 5.53 -5.48 1.79
C LEU A 166 4.60 -5.13 2.96
N TYR A 167 5.13 -4.72 4.11
CA TYR A 167 4.29 -4.23 5.21
C TYR A 167 3.61 -2.89 4.90
N PHE A 168 4.02 -2.21 3.82
CA PHE A 168 3.28 -1.10 3.23
C PHE A 168 2.22 -1.61 2.24
N THR A 169 1.15 -2.16 2.76
CA THR A 169 0.07 -2.78 1.99
C THR A 169 -0.76 -1.80 1.18
N ARG A 170 -0.54 -0.50 1.37
CA ARG A 170 -1.23 0.57 0.64
C ARG A 170 -0.91 0.60 -0.86
N ASP A 171 0.34 0.31 -1.24
CA ASP A 171 0.83 0.62 -2.58
C ASP A 171 0.58 -0.46 -3.64
N PRO A 172 0.70 -1.78 -3.37
CA PRO A 172 0.59 -2.81 -4.41
C PRO A 172 -0.82 -2.96 -5.01
N PHE A 173 -1.84 -2.54 -4.29
CA PHE A 173 -3.24 -2.55 -4.74
C PHE A 173 -4.04 -1.51 -3.96
N ALA A 174 -5.13 -1.02 -4.56
CA ALA A 174 -5.96 0.00 -3.93
C ALA A 174 -7.43 -0.33 -4.05
N MET A 175 -8.14 -0.28 -2.91
CA MET A 175 -9.59 -0.40 -2.89
C MET A 175 -10.23 0.93 -3.30
N ILE A 176 -11.13 0.87 -4.27
CA ILE A 176 -11.82 2.02 -4.84
C ILE A 176 -13.31 1.70 -4.91
N GLY A 177 -14.11 2.28 -4.02
CA GLY A 177 -15.52 1.97 -3.93
C GLY A 177 -15.74 0.47 -3.65
N ASN A 178 -16.39 -0.22 -4.57
CA ASN A 178 -16.62 -1.67 -4.52
C ASN A 178 -15.60 -2.51 -5.31
N GLY A 179 -14.59 -1.88 -5.86
CA GLY A 179 -13.58 -2.52 -6.72
C GLY A 179 -12.16 -2.35 -6.22
N VAL A 180 -11.23 -2.87 -6.98
CA VAL A 180 -9.80 -2.87 -6.66
C VAL A 180 -8.96 -2.52 -7.90
N SER A 181 -7.88 -1.77 -7.67
CA SER A 181 -6.80 -1.58 -8.63
C SER A 181 -5.67 -2.54 -8.24
N ILE A 182 -5.35 -3.51 -9.09
CA ILE A 182 -4.14 -4.34 -8.93
C ILE A 182 -3.02 -3.63 -9.65
N ASN A 183 -2.14 -2.99 -8.90
CA ASN A 183 -1.24 -1.98 -9.42
C ASN A 183 -0.06 -2.53 -10.21
N ARG A 184 0.41 -1.73 -11.15
CA ARG A 184 1.75 -1.84 -11.73
C ARG A 184 2.64 -0.88 -10.95
N MET A 185 3.58 -1.41 -10.17
CA MET A 185 4.48 -0.59 -9.36
C MET A 185 5.56 0.08 -10.23
N TYR A 186 5.98 1.28 -9.83
CA TYR A 186 7.09 2.00 -10.46
C TYR A 186 8.40 1.23 -10.41
N SER A 187 8.76 0.75 -9.23
CA SER A 187 9.97 -0.05 -9.02
C SER A 187 9.75 -1.49 -9.47
N VAL A 188 10.66 -2.00 -10.30
CA VAL A 188 10.66 -3.42 -10.69
C VAL A 188 10.79 -4.31 -9.45
N THR A 189 11.58 -3.90 -8.47
CA THR A 189 11.76 -4.62 -7.21
C THR A 189 10.45 -4.78 -6.44
N ARG A 190 9.67 -3.71 -6.29
CA ARG A 190 8.37 -3.74 -5.61
C ARG A 190 7.24 -4.34 -6.44
N ASN A 191 7.34 -4.36 -7.77
CA ASN A 191 6.26 -4.86 -8.61
C ASN A 191 5.92 -6.33 -8.33
N ARG A 192 6.85 -7.11 -7.83
CA ARG A 192 6.65 -8.49 -7.40
C ARG A 192 5.66 -8.62 -6.23
N GLU A 193 5.51 -7.58 -5.43
CA GLU A 193 4.54 -7.52 -4.32
C GLU A 193 3.10 -7.63 -4.79
N THR A 194 2.82 -7.27 -6.03
CA THR A 194 1.46 -7.27 -6.59
C THR A 194 0.91 -8.66 -6.91
N ILE A 195 1.75 -9.70 -6.90
CA ILE A 195 1.33 -11.08 -7.12
C ILE A 195 0.32 -11.57 -6.08
N TYR A 196 0.47 -11.17 -4.83
CA TYR A 196 -0.42 -11.58 -3.75
C TYR A 196 -1.85 -11.07 -3.95
N GLY A 197 -1.98 -9.78 -4.32
CA GLY A 197 -3.28 -9.19 -4.66
C GLY A 197 -3.92 -9.87 -5.87
N GLU A 198 -3.15 -10.21 -6.90
CA GLU A 198 -3.67 -10.93 -8.06
C GLU A 198 -4.34 -12.25 -7.65
N TYR A 199 -3.68 -13.05 -6.82
CA TYR A 199 -4.23 -14.35 -6.39
C TYR A 199 -5.40 -14.20 -5.41
N ILE A 200 -5.34 -13.24 -4.49
CA ILE A 200 -6.43 -12.99 -3.55
C ILE A 200 -7.70 -12.56 -4.30
N PHE A 201 -7.61 -11.56 -5.19
CA PHE A 201 -8.78 -11.02 -5.87
C PHE A 201 -9.33 -11.91 -6.99
N ASN A 202 -8.53 -12.81 -7.52
CA ASN A 202 -9.00 -13.78 -8.52
C ASN A 202 -9.54 -15.07 -7.90
N TYR A 203 -9.06 -15.50 -6.73
CA TYR A 203 -9.31 -16.84 -6.25
C TYR A 203 -9.82 -16.94 -4.80
N HIS A 204 -9.63 -15.92 -3.95
CA HIS A 204 -10.12 -16.01 -2.58
C HIS A 204 -11.65 -15.90 -2.53
N PRO A 205 -12.36 -16.79 -1.80
CA PRO A 205 -13.83 -16.80 -1.78
C PRO A 205 -14.48 -15.47 -1.36
N ASP A 206 -13.85 -14.73 -0.45
CA ASP A 206 -14.38 -13.47 0.05
C ASP A 206 -14.15 -12.29 -0.94
N PHE A 207 -13.29 -12.45 -1.94
CA PHE A 207 -12.85 -11.35 -2.82
C PHE A 207 -13.03 -11.62 -4.31
N GLN A 208 -13.16 -12.87 -4.73
CA GLN A 208 -13.41 -13.17 -6.13
C GLN A 208 -14.70 -12.52 -6.63
N GLY A 209 -14.67 -11.99 -7.85
CA GLY A 209 -15.78 -11.23 -8.42
C GLY A 209 -15.75 -9.74 -8.09
N THR A 210 -14.82 -9.26 -7.27
CA THR A 210 -14.57 -7.82 -7.08
C THR A 210 -14.18 -7.18 -8.41
N PRO A 211 -14.84 -6.09 -8.84
CA PRO A 211 -14.45 -5.37 -10.05
C PRO A 211 -12.98 -4.95 -9.99
N GLN A 212 -12.23 -5.19 -11.06
CA GLN A 212 -10.82 -4.84 -11.17
C GLN A 212 -10.66 -3.66 -12.12
N TYR A 213 -10.28 -2.51 -11.59
CA TYR A 213 -10.17 -1.27 -12.36
C TYR A 213 -8.81 -1.08 -13.03
N TYR A 214 -7.81 -1.84 -12.62
CA TYR A 214 -6.47 -1.80 -13.18
C TYR A 214 -5.80 -3.16 -13.07
N SER A 215 -4.89 -3.47 -14.01
CA SER A 215 -4.17 -4.73 -14.03
C SER A 215 -2.67 -4.49 -13.85
N ARG A 216 -2.05 -5.33 -13.03
CA ARG A 216 -0.59 -5.35 -12.81
C ARG A 216 0.23 -5.63 -14.09
N TYR A 217 -0.42 -6.08 -15.14
CA TYR A 217 0.20 -6.34 -16.45
C TYR A 217 0.18 -5.13 -17.38
N ASN A 218 -0.39 -4.01 -16.95
CA ASN A 218 -0.31 -2.76 -17.71
C ASN A 218 1.13 -2.26 -17.83
N THR A 219 1.39 -1.50 -18.87
CA THR A 219 2.69 -0.87 -19.11
C THR A 219 2.95 0.29 -18.15
N PHE A 220 1.91 1.09 -17.88
CA PHE A 220 2.01 2.31 -17.09
C PHE A 220 1.80 2.03 -15.62
N HIS A 221 2.62 2.66 -14.77
CA HIS A 221 2.58 2.41 -13.33
C HIS A 221 1.65 3.36 -12.57
N ILE A 222 1.05 2.80 -11.52
CA ILE A 222 0.21 3.48 -10.53
C ILE A 222 0.44 2.80 -9.17
N GLU A 223 0.44 3.59 -8.10
CA GLU A 223 0.61 3.10 -6.73
C GLU A 223 -0.50 3.62 -5.82
N GLY A 224 -0.87 2.82 -4.82
CA GLY A 224 -2.01 3.08 -3.95
C GLY A 224 -1.86 4.31 -3.03
N GLY A 225 -0.63 4.71 -2.73
CA GLY A 225 -0.36 5.96 -2.00
C GLY A 225 -0.78 7.22 -2.75
N ASP A 226 -0.94 7.13 -4.06
CA ASP A 226 -1.47 8.19 -4.91
C ASP A 226 -2.99 8.19 -5.04
N ILE A 227 -3.69 7.20 -4.49
CA ILE A 227 -5.14 7.03 -4.65
C ILE A 227 -5.85 7.32 -3.33
N LEU A 228 -6.70 8.35 -3.29
CA LEU A 228 -7.50 8.74 -2.13
C LEU A 228 -8.99 8.76 -2.49
N ASN A 229 -9.79 8.03 -1.74
CA ASN A 229 -11.26 8.06 -1.86
C ASN A 229 -11.81 9.27 -1.10
N ILE A 230 -12.04 10.39 -1.77
CA ILE A 230 -12.53 11.63 -1.13
C ILE A 230 -13.96 11.45 -0.64
N ASN A 231 -14.82 10.92 -1.50
CA ASN A 231 -16.16 10.48 -1.18
C ASN A 231 -16.66 9.48 -2.24
N GLU A 232 -17.89 9.03 -2.16
CA GLU A 232 -18.43 8.02 -3.08
C GLU A 232 -18.40 8.43 -4.57
N HIS A 233 -18.37 9.73 -4.86
CA HIS A 233 -18.40 10.28 -6.22
C HIS A 233 -17.03 10.77 -6.70
N VAL A 234 -16.12 11.09 -5.77
CA VAL A 234 -14.86 11.78 -6.09
C VAL A 234 -13.66 10.95 -5.63
N LEU A 235 -12.80 10.62 -6.59
CA LEU A 235 -11.51 9.98 -6.38
C LEU A 235 -10.39 10.99 -6.66
N ALA A 236 -9.41 11.10 -5.77
CA ALA A 236 -8.20 11.88 -6.01
C ALA A 236 -7.04 10.95 -6.35
N ILE A 237 -6.30 11.26 -7.41
CA ILE A 237 -5.11 10.50 -7.83
C ILE A 237 -3.96 11.46 -8.06
N GLY A 238 -2.79 11.16 -7.45
CA GLY A 238 -1.57 11.93 -7.68
C GLY A 238 -0.90 11.57 -9.00
N ILE A 239 -0.50 12.59 -9.77
CA ILE A 239 0.49 12.45 -10.83
C ILE A 239 1.85 12.65 -10.18
N SER A 240 2.65 11.59 -10.10
CA SER A 240 3.90 11.58 -9.34
C SER A 240 4.98 10.82 -10.09
N GLN A 241 6.14 10.67 -9.49
CA GLN A 241 7.16 9.74 -9.99
C GLN A 241 6.63 8.30 -10.04
N ARG A 242 5.67 7.96 -9.18
CA ARG A 242 5.14 6.60 -8.99
C ARG A 242 3.89 6.31 -9.79
N THR A 243 3.17 7.34 -10.24
CA THR A 243 1.91 7.20 -10.97
C THR A 243 1.92 8.07 -12.23
N GLU A 244 1.77 7.43 -13.38
CA GLU A 244 1.82 8.08 -14.69
C GLU A 244 0.43 8.56 -15.14
N PRO A 245 0.34 9.66 -15.90
CA PRO A 245 -0.94 10.14 -16.46
C PRO A 245 -1.68 9.08 -17.27
N ASP A 246 -0.96 8.29 -18.08
CA ASP A 246 -1.55 7.22 -18.88
C ASP A 246 -2.25 6.15 -18.02
N ALA A 247 -1.70 5.84 -16.85
CA ALA A 247 -2.36 4.93 -15.90
C ALA A 247 -3.66 5.53 -15.36
N ILE A 248 -3.68 6.84 -15.08
CA ILE A 248 -4.88 7.54 -14.61
C ILE A 248 -5.97 7.55 -15.68
N ASP A 249 -5.63 7.84 -16.94
CA ASP A 249 -6.58 7.73 -18.05
C ASP A 249 -7.18 6.32 -18.15
N GLY A 250 -6.35 5.30 -18.05
CA GLY A 250 -6.79 3.91 -18.12
C GLY A 250 -7.74 3.52 -16.99
N ILE A 251 -7.39 3.88 -15.74
CA ILE A 251 -8.26 3.57 -14.59
C ILE A 251 -9.56 4.38 -14.61
N ALA A 252 -9.51 5.62 -15.09
CA ALA A 252 -10.71 6.46 -15.26
C ALA A 252 -11.72 5.82 -16.22
N HIS A 253 -11.26 5.34 -17.36
CA HIS A 253 -12.11 4.61 -18.31
C HIS A 253 -12.77 3.39 -17.67
N ASN A 254 -12.00 2.61 -16.93
CA ASN A 254 -12.51 1.38 -16.32
C ASN A 254 -13.54 1.67 -15.20
N ILE A 255 -13.30 2.69 -14.39
CA ILE A 255 -14.22 3.09 -13.32
C ILE A 255 -15.52 3.66 -13.89
N PHE A 256 -15.42 4.57 -14.86
CA PHE A 256 -16.61 5.22 -15.46
C PHE A 256 -17.47 4.25 -16.30
N ASN A 257 -16.89 3.18 -16.82
CA ASN A 257 -17.60 2.15 -17.53
C ASN A 257 -18.19 1.04 -16.65
N ASP A 258 -17.91 1.05 -15.34
CA ASP A 258 -18.54 0.15 -14.38
C ASP A 258 -19.86 0.74 -13.90
N PRO A 259 -21.04 0.16 -14.27
CA PRO A 259 -22.33 0.68 -13.86
C PRO A 259 -22.59 0.56 -12.34
N THR A 260 -21.78 -0.20 -11.63
CA THR A 260 -21.87 -0.37 -10.17
C THR A 260 -21.06 0.67 -9.41
N SER A 261 -20.17 1.40 -10.09
CA SER A 261 -19.34 2.43 -9.46
C SER A 261 -20.08 3.77 -9.43
N PRO A 262 -20.24 4.41 -8.27
CA PRO A 262 -20.81 5.75 -8.17
C PRO A 262 -19.82 6.87 -8.51
N VAL A 263 -18.54 6.55 -8.71
CA VAL A 263 -17.49 7.54 -9.00
C VAL A 263 -17.75 8.17 -10.38
N ASP A 264 -17.94 9.48 -10.40
CA ASP A 264 -18.18 10.27 -11.60
C ASP A 264 -17.13 11.37 -11.83
N THR A 265 -16.21 11.55 -10.89
CA THR A 265 -15.17 12.57 -10.93
C THR A 265 -13.85 12.03 -10.40
N ILE A 266 -12.79 12.21 -11.18
CA ILE A 266 -11.43 11.94 -10.74
C ILE A 266 -10.65 13.24 -10.78
N LEU A 267 -9.98 13.57 -9.66
CA LEU A 267 -9.08 14.72 -9.55
C LEU A 267 -7.65 14.24 -9.65
N ALA A 268 -6.98 14.53 -10.76
CA ALA A 268 -5.58 14.23 -10.94
C ALA A 268 -4.73 15.41 -10.46
N PHE A 269 -4.03 15.23 -9.34
CA PHE A 269 -3.16 16.24 -8.72
C PHE A 269 -1.75 16.14 -9.28
N ASN A 270 -1.29 17.18 -9.96
CA ASN A 270 0.09 17.25 -10.43
C ASN A 270 0.99 17.69 -9.26
N ILE A 271 1.55 16.71 -8.55
CA ILE A 271 2.41 16.98 -7.38
C ILE A 271 3.86 17.22 -7.80
N PRO A 272 4.62 18.03 -7.03
CA PRO A 272 6.02 18.27 -7.32
C PRO A 272 6.83 16.98 -7.31
N ASN A 273 7.65 16.79 -8.36
CA ASN A 273 8.52 15.61 -8.45
C ASN A 273 9.77 15.81 -7.58
N ASN A 274 9.67 15.44 -6.32
CA ASN A 274 10.80 15.43 -5.39
C ASN A 274 10.66 14.27 -4.39
N ARG A 275 11.77 13.91 -3.74
CA ARG A 275 11.83 12.78 -2.79
C ARG A 275 10.93 12.97 -1.56
N ALA A 276 10.61 14.19 -1.20
CA ALA A 276 9.77 14.51 -0.05
C ALA A 276 8.28 14.30 -0.31
N MET A 277 7.88 14.25 -1.58
CA MET A 277 6.49 14.15 -2.02
C MET A 277 6.33 13.00 -3.02
N MET A 278 6.60 11.76 -2.57
CA MET A 278 6.56 10.58 -3.44
C MET A 278 5.15 10.18 -3.90
N HIS A 279 4.16 10.39 -3.02
CA HIS A 279 2.75 10.06 -3.27
C HIS A 279 1.83 11.19 -2.83
N LEU A 280 0.59 11.19 -3.31
CA LEU A 280 -0.41 12.19 -2.94
C LEU A 280 -0.72 12.17 -1.43
N ASP A 281 -0.68 11.01 -0.78
CA ASP A 281 -0.92 10.88 0.66
C ASP A 281 0.20 11.46 1.53
N THR A 282 1.34 11.82 0.94
CA THR A 282 2.35 12.65 1.61
C THR A 282 2.08 14.14 1.46
N VAL A 283 1.28 14.55 0.48
CA VAL A 283 0.86 15.93 0.24
C VAL A 283 -0.29 16.31 1.17
N PHE A 284 -1.33 15.51 1.20
CA PHE A 284 -2.45 15.67 2.14
C PHE A 284 -3.11 14.34 2.48
N THR A 285 -3.72 14.28 3.67
CA THR A 285 -4.51 13.15 4.14
C THR A 285 -5.75 13.65 4.87
N GLN A 286 -6.90 13.08 4.56
CA GLN A 286 -8.15 13.44 5.24
C GLN A 286 -8.22 12.79 6.62
N ILE A 287 -8.60 13.58 7.64
CA ILE A 287 -8.65 13.14 9.04
C ILE A 287 -10.01 13.36 9.70
N ASP A 288 -10.84 14.22 9.13
CA ASP A 288 -12.23 14.47 9.57
C ASP A 288 -13.05 14.90 8.35
N VAL A 289 -14.35 15.12 8.53
CA VAL A 289 -15.26 15.56 7.47
C VAL A 289 -14.79 16.85 6.78
N ASP A 290 -14.16 17.74 7.55
CA ASP A 290 -13.70 19.07 7.13
C ASP A 290 -12.23 19.35 7.43
N LYS A 291 -11.43 18.33 7.79
CA LYS A 291 -10.03 18.53 8.19
C LYS A 291 -9.08 17.60 7.45
N PHE A 292 -7.93 18.17 7.08
CA PHE A 292 -6.84 17.49 6.39
C PHE A 292 -5.51 17.82 7.04
N THR A 293 -4.64 16.83 7.15
CA THR A 293 -3.21 17.07 7.35
C THR A 293 -2.57 17.38 6.01
N ILE A 294 -1.60 18.30 6.00
CA ILE A 294 -0.89 18.67 4.78
C ILE A 294 0.63 18.70 4.99
N HIS A 295 1.35 18.48 3.90
CA HIS A 295 2.78 18.71 3.84
C HIS A 295 3.05 20.22 3.95
N PRO A 296 3.95 20.67 4.85
CA PRO A 296 4.19 22.09 5.07
C PRO A 296 4.77 22.82 3.84
N GLY A 297 5.33 22.07 2.88
CA GLY A 297 5.82 22.61 1.61
C GLY A 297 4.76 22.85 0.54
N ILE A 298 3.50 22.50 0.77
CA ILE A 298 2.39 22.71 -0.16
C ILE A 298 1.76 24.07 0.11
N MET A 299 2.25 25.07 -0.58
CA MET A 299 1.78 26.44 -0.49
C MET A 299 1.50 26.98 -1.90
N GLY A 300 0.39 27.71 -2.04
CA GLY A 300 -0.01 28.33 -3.30
C GLY A 300 -0.87 27.45 -4.20
N PRO A 301 -1.17 27.91 -5.43
CA PRO A 301 -2.02 27.18 -6.36
C PRO A 301 -1.41 25.86 -6.81
N LEU A 302 -2.25 24.82 -6.88
CA LEU A 302 -1.92 23.52 -7.44
C LEU A 302 -2.55 23.36 -8.82
N SER A 303 -1.85 22.68 -9.73
CA SER A 303 -2.43 22.23 -10.99
C SER A 303 -3.14 20.90 -10.76
N VAL A 304 -4.46 20.91 -10.96
CA VAL A 304 -5.32 19.75 -10.79
C VAL A 304 -6.17 19.58 -12.04
N PHE A 305 -6.29 18.34 -12.51
CA PHE A 305 -7.10 18.00 -13.67
C PHE A 305 -8.35 17.27 -13.22
N GLU A 306 -9.52 17.89 -13.43
CA GLU A 306 -10.82 17.25 -13.23
C GLU A 306 -11.12 16.35 -14.42
N ILE A 307 -11.31 15.07 -14.17
CA ILE A 307 -11.64 14.07 -15.18
C ILE A 307 -13.06 13.58 -14.94
N THR A 308 -13.91 13.71 -15.94
CA THR A 308 -15.31 13.29 -15.93
C THR A 308 -15.63 12.41 -17.13
N PRO A 309 -16.68 11.54 -17.07
CA PRO A 309 -17.07 10.76 -18.24
C PRO A 309 -17.66 11.67 -19.35
N GLU A 310 -17.36 11.36 -20.59
CA GLU A 310 -17.93 12.02 -21.78
C GLU A 310 -18.16 10.99 -22.89
N GLY A 311 -19.43 10.57 -23.06
CA GLY A 311 -19.75 9.46 -23.96
C GLY A 311 -19.08 8.17 -23.50
N ASP A 312 -18.37 7.52 -24.40
CA ASP A 312 -17.55 6.32 -24.09
C ASP A 312 -16.11 6.66 -23.64
N GLY A 313 -15.81 7.94 -23.51
CA GLY A 313 -14.48 8.45 -23.17
C GLY A 313 -14.47 9.31 -21.90
N ILE A 314 -13.45 10.13 -21.81
CA ILE A 314 -13.21 11.05 -20.70
C ILE A 314 -13.07 12.48 -21.18
N LYS A 315 -13.47 13.42 -20.35
CA LYS A 315 -13.21 14.86 -20.50
C LYS A 315 -12.30 15.33 -19.38
N VAL A 316 -11.31 16.13 -19.73
CA VAL A 316 -10.32 16.66 -18.79
C VAL A 316 -10.41 18.18 -18.77
N HIS A 317 -10.50 18.75 -17.58
CA HIS A 317 -10.50 20.19 -17.35
C HIS A 317 -9.45 20.57 -16.30
N GLU A 318 -8.55 21.49 -16.65
CA GLU A 318 -7.51 21.96 -15.72
C GLU A 318 -8.07 23.00 -14.73
N ILE A 319 -7.73 22.84 -13.47
CA ILE A 319 -8.07 23.75 -12.37
C ILE A 319 -6.78 24.22 -11.71
N ASN A 320 -6.55 25.53 -11.68
CA ASN A 320 -5.46 26.17 -10.95
C ASN A 320 -6.04 26.92 -9.74
N ALA A 321 -5.91 26.34 -8.56
CA ALA A 321 -6.41 26.94 -7.33
C ALA A 321 -5.62 26.43 -6.12
N PRO A 322 -5.65 27.14 -4.98
CA PRO A 322 -5.14 26.59 -3.72
C PRO A 322 -5.84 25.29 -3.34
N LEU A 323 -5.11 24.37 -2.70
CA LEU A 323 -5.63 23.07 -2.26
C LEU A 323 -6.93 23.21 -1.44
N GLU A 324 -6.97 24.19 -0.51
CA GLU A 324 -8.15 24.45 0.31
C GLU A 324 -9.41 24.69 -0.54
N GLN A 325 -9.34 25.53 -1.56
CA GLN A 325 -10.47 25.84 -2.43
C GLN A 325 -10.91 24.61 -3.26
N ILE A 326 -9.95 23.80 -3.72
CA ILE A 326 -10.25 22.58 -4.45
C ILE A 326 -10.99 21.60 -3.56
N LEU A 327 -10.50 21.35 -2.35
CA LEU A 327 -11.13 20.44 -1.40
C LEU A 327 -12.52 20.93 -0.98
N GLU A 328 -12.69 22.23 -0.69
CA GLU A 328 -13.98 22.82 -0.35
C GLU A 328 -15.03 22.61 -1.46
N LYS A 329 -14.62 22.77 -2.72
CA LYS A 329 -15.52 22.57 -3.86
C LYS A 329 -16.09 21.15 -3.91
N TYR A 330 -15.25 20.12 -3.73
CA TYR A 330 -15.65 18.73 -3.91
C TYR A 330 -16.20 18.08 -2.65
N ILE A 331 -15.89 18.60 -1.47
CA ILE A 331 -16.45 18.18 -0.19
C ILE A 331 -17.75 18.92 0.12
N GLY A 332 -17.90 20.13 -0.40
CA GLY A 332 -19.12 20.94 -0.25
C GLY A 332 -19.22 21.69 1.07
N MET A 333 -18.10 21.88 1.77
CA MET A 333 -18.05 22.66 3.02
C MET A 333 -16.66 23.29 3.19
N PRO A 334 -16.51 24.32 4.04
CA PRO A 334 -15.22 24.88 4.39
C PRO A 334 -14.30 23.81 5.01
N VAL A 335 -13.02 23.81 4.66
CA VAL A 335 -12.04 22.87 5.18
C VAL A 335 -10.95 23.54 5.99
N THR A 336 -10.38 22.82 6.94
CA THR A 336 -9.22 23.22 7.71
C THR A 336 -8.01 22.38 7.32
N LEU A 337 -6.94 23.03 6.89
CA LEU A 337 -5.67 22.40 6.56
C LEU A 337 -4.71 22.52 7.75
N ILE A 338 -4.22 21.40 8.23
CA ILE A 338 -3.35 21.28 9.41
C ILE A 338 -1.95 20.88 8.96
N PRO A 339 -0.96 21.81 8.93
CA PRO A 339 0.38 21.47 8.50
C PRO A 339 1.10 20.60 9.53
N CYS A 340 1.83 19.60 9.05
CA CYS A 340 2.73 18.79 9.85
C CYS A 340 3.76 19.69 10.55
N GLY A 341 4.00 19.46 11.86
CA GLY A 341 4.92 20.27 12.67
C GLY A 341 4.32 21.55 13.20
N GLY A 342 3.05 21.87 12.89
CA GLY A 342 2.30 22.97 13.50
C GLY A 342 2.87 24.38 13.30
N GLY A 343 3.65 24.61 12.24
CA GLY A 343 4.27 25.90 11.93
C GLY A 343 5.71 26.06 12.45
N ASP A 344 6.21 25.16 13.28
CA ASP A 344 7.62 25.07 13.62
C ASP A 344 8.38 24.39 12.47
N ARG A 345 9.36 25.09 11.88
CA ARG A 345 10.09 24.60 10.71
C ARG A 345 10.91 23.34 11.00
N ILE A 346 11.58 23.29 12.14
CA ILE A 346 12.42 22.14 12.50
C ILE A 346 11.54 20.92 12.81
N ALA A 347 10.48 21.12 13.58
CA ALA A 347 9.50 20.07 13.84
C ALA A 347 8.86 19.57 12.54
N ALA A 348 8.49 20.46 11.63
CA ALA A 348 7.94 20.13 10.33
C ALA A 348 8.87 19.22 9.51
N GLU A 349 10.14 19.59 9.39
CA GLU A 349 11.13 18.78 8.65
C GLU A 349 11.36 17.41 9.30
N ARG A 350 11.46 17.35 10.63
CA ARG A 350 11.66 16.09 11.37
C ARG A 350 10.46 15.17 11.32
N GLU A 351 9.27 15.71 11.56
CA GLU A 351 8.05 14.91 11.68
C GLU A 351 7.45 14.54 10.32
N GLN A 352 7.66 15.37 9.31
CA GLN A 352 7.36 14.98 7.92
C GLN A 352 8.25 13.82 7.45
N TRP A 353 9.54 13.82 7.83
CA TRP A 353 10.43 12.68 7.60
C TRP A 353 9.95 11.39 8.25
N ASN A 354 9.29 11.49 9.38
CA ASN A 354 8.71 10.36 10.12
C ASN A 354 7.20 10.18 9.87
N ASP A 355 6.72 10.64 8.71
CA ASP A 355 5.35 10.44 8.25
C ASP A 355 4.26 11.01 9.18
N GLY A 356 4.52 12.17 9.78
CA GLY A 356 3.60 12.82 10.72
C GLY A 356 2.24 13.19 10.12
N SER A 357 2.18 13.42 8.81
CA SER A 357 0.93 13.66 8.08
C SER A 357 0.33 12.41 7.42
N ASN A 358 1.05 11.28 7.41
CA ASN A 358 0.56 10.01 6.85
C ASN A 358 -0.16 9.19 7.90
N THR A 359 -1.34 9.66 8.32
CA THR A 359 -2.16 9.07 9.37
C THR A 359 -3.23 8.16 8.79
N LEU A 360 -3.69 7.18 9.57
CA LEU A 360 -4.84 6.34 9.21
C LEU A 360 -6.08 6.81 9.95
N CYS A 361 -7.04 7.39 9.24
CA CYS A 361 -8.34 7.73 9.79
C CYS A 361 -9.21 6.47 9.90
N ILE A 362 -9.70 6.17 11.11
CA ILE A 362 -10.54 5.00 11.39
C ILE A 362 -12.00 5.36 11.64
N ALA A 363 -12.28 6.63 11.88
CA ALA A 363 -13.60 7.24 11.94
C ALA A 363 -13.43 8.76 11.79
N PRO A 364 -14.46 9.54 11.43
CA PRO A 364 -14.33 10.97 11.32
C PRO A 364 -13.76 11.59 12.59
N GLY A 365 -12.63 12.31 12.46
CA GLY A 365 -11.95 12.93 13.58
C GLY A 365 -11.17 11.98 14.50
N ARG A 366 -10.97 10.74 14.09
CA ARG A 366 -10.22 9.73 14.86
C ARG A 366 -9.15 9.07 14.00
N VAL A 367 -7.88 9.24 14.39
CA VAL A 367 -6.71 8.80 13.59
C VAL A 367 -5.72 7.97 14.39
N VAL A 368 -5.10 7.00 13.73
CA VAL A 368 -3.93 6.27 14.23
C VAL A 368 -2.68 6.96 13.69
N VAL A 369 -1.74 7.24 14.58
CA VAL A 369 -0.52 8.02 14.31
C VAL A 369 0.69 7.38 14.97
N TYR A 370 1.88 7.73 14.48
CA TYR A 370 3.12 7.40 15.18
C TYR A 370 3.34 8.29 16.41
N GLU A 371 3.64 7.70 17.55
CA GLU A 371 3.86 8.41 18.82
C GLU A 371 5.02 9.42 18.74
N ARG A 372 6.04 9.14 17.93
CA ARG A 372 7.24 9.97 17.81
C ARG A 372 6.99 11.34 17.18
N ASN A 373 5.86 11.55 16.55
CA ASN A 373 5.47 12.82 15.93
C ASN A 373 4.67 13.68 16.91
N ASP A 374 5.23 13.91 18.09
CA ASP A 374 4.57 14.52 19.25
C ASP A 374 4.08 15.96 19.02
N VAL A 375 4.81 16.76 18.26
CA VAL A 375 4.40 18.13 17.92
C VAL A 375 3.16 18.11 17.02
N THR A 376 3.18 17.33 15.95
CA THR A 376 2.02 17.18 15.04
C THR A 376 0.83 16.57 15.78
N ASN A 377 1.05 15.55 16.61
CA ASN A 377 -0.01 14.92 17.38
C ASN A 377 -0.67 15.91 18.36
N ALA A 378 0.12 16.79 18.98
CA ALA A 378 -0.41 17.85 19.85
C ALA A 378 -1.26 18.86 19.05
N VAL A 379 -0.84 19.23 17.85
CA VAL A 379 -1.59 20.13 16.97
C VAL A 379 -2.92 19.47 16.52
N LEU A 380 -2.90 18.19 16.21
CA LEU A 380 -4.12 17.45 15.88
C LEU A 380 -5.13 17.48 17.04
N ARG A 381 -4.67 17.22 18.26
CA ARG A 381 -5.53 17.30 19.47
C ARG A 381 -6.12 18.71 19.68
N LYS A 382 -5.36 19.76 19.42
CA LYS A 382 -5.86 21.16 19.47
C LYS A 382 -6.94 21.44 18.43
N ASN A 383 -6.98 20.68 17.35
CA ASN A 383 -8.01 20.74 16.32
C ASN A 383 -9.15 19.73 16.54
N ASN A 384 -9.32 19.25 17.75
CA ASN A 384 -10.37 18.31 18.16
C ASN A 384 -10.29 16.93 17.46
N ILE A 385 -9.09 16.49 17.10
CA ILE A 385 -8.86 15.16 16.57
C ILE A 385 -8.50 14.22 17.73
N ASP A 386 -9.18 13.08 17.80
CA ASP A 386 -8.86 11.98 18.69
C ASP A 386 -7.69 11.18 18.11
N VAL A 387 -6.56 11.22 18.79
CA VAL A 387 -5.28 10.70 18.31
C VAL A 387 -4.94 9.42 19.06
N ILE A 388 -4.84 8.32 18.32
CA ILE A 388 -4.41 7.00 18.84
C ILE A 388 -2.95 6.83 18.46
N GLU A 389 -2.06 6.93 19.43
CA GLU A 389 -0.62 6.80 19.24
C GLU A 389 -0.18 5.34 19.28
N ILE A 390 0.68 4.94 18.33
CA ILE A 390 1.33 3.64 18.31
C ILE A 390 2.85 3.76 18.37
N PRO A 391 3.55 2.80 18.99
CA PRO A 391 5.01 2.74 18.96
C PRO A 391 5.53 2.65 17.53
N SER A 392 6.65 3.31 17.24
CA SER A 392 7.07 3.52 15.84
C SER A 392 8.57 3.64 15.62
N ALA A 393 9.39 3.34 16.63
CA ALA A 393 10.84 3.53 16.54
C ALA A 393 11.47 2.77 15.36
N GLU A 394 11.04 1.55 15.11
CA GLU A 394 11.54 0.72 14.02
C GLU A 394 10.66 0.77 12.76
N LEU A 395 9.34 0.79 12.89
CA LEU A 395 8.42 0.84 11.73
C LEU A 395 8.66 2.09 10.86
N SER A 396 8.91 3.23 11.49
CA SER A 396 9.14 4.50 10.78
C SER A 396 10.43 4.54 9.96
N ARG A 397 11.36 3.61 10.18
CA ARG A 397 12.61 3.51 9.40
C ARG A 397 12.38 3.14 7.94
N GLY A 398 11.27 2.46 7.63
CA GLY A 398 10.86 2.14 6.26
C GLY A 398 10.27 3.31 5.48
N ARG A 399 10.05 4.46 6.10
CA ARG A 399 9.54 5.68 5.47
C ARG A 399 8.11 5.55 4.95
N GLY A 400 7.22 5.05 5.79
CA GLY A 400 5.77 5.02 5.60
C GLY A 400 5.05 5.10 6.94
N GLY A 401 3.92 5.82 6.97
CA GLY A 401 3.10 5.98 8.15
C GLY A 401 2.01 4.92 8.31
N PRO A 402 1.12 5.07 9.28
CA PRO A 402 -0.01 4.15 9.49
C PRO A 402 -0.92 3.98 8.28
N ARG A 403 -1.11 5.03 7.45
CA ARG A 403 -1.86 4.91 6.20
C ARG A 403 -1.14 3.99 5.21
N CYS A 404 0.16 4.18 5.03
CA CYS A 404 0.98 3.34 4.14
C CYS A 404 0.99 1.86 4.57
N MET A 405 0.96 1.58 5.87
CA MET A 405 0.96 0.22 6.42
C MET A 405 -0.41 -0.47 6.39
N SER A 406 -1.41 0.13 5.79
CA SER A 406 -2.77 -0.38 5.82
C SER A 406 -3.50 -0.20 4.50
N MET A 407 -4.32 -1.19 4.15
CA MET A 407 -5.25 -1.09 3.04
C MET A 407 -6.67 -1.35 3.57
N PRO A 408 -7.49 -0.32 3.75
CA PRO A 408 -8.90 -0.48 4.08
C PRO A 408 -9.60 -1.39 3.07
N VAL A 409 -10.40 -2.31 3.56
CA VAL A 409 -11.19 -3.25 2.75
C VAL A 409 -12.67 -2.94 2.84
N VAL A 410 -13.14 -2.63 4.05
CA VAL A 410 -14.53 -2.23 4.31
C VAL A 410 -14.58 -1.01 5.23
N ARG A 411 -15.27 0.02 4.79
CA ARG A 411 -15.74 1.14 5.62
C ARG A 411 -17.25 1.18 5.61
N GLU A 412 -17.86 1.78 6.62
CA GLU A 412 -19.31 2.05 6.61
C GLU A 412 -19.69 2.97 5.45
N ASP A 413 -20.97 2.89 5.01
CA ASP A 413 -21.53 3.78 3.98
C ASP A 413 -21.80 5.20 4.49
#